data_7210c9c4a6a17f22077b9ba6da86aa02
#
_entry.id   7210c9c4a6a17f22077b9ba6da86aa02
#
_cell.length_a   1.000
_cell.length_b   1.000
_cell.length_c   1.000
_cell.angle_alpha   90.00
_cell.angle_beta   90.00
_cell.angle_gamma   90.00
#
_symmetry.space_group_name_H-M   'P 1'
#
loop_
_entity.id
_entity.type
_entity.pdbx_description
1 polymer ?
#
loop_
_entity_poly.entity_id
_entity_poly.type
_entity_poly.pdbx_seq_one_letter_code
_entity_poly.pdbx_strand_id
1 'polypeptide(L)'
;MKRLICATAVAGLAASAFAGLYGDTPDARHAWAVHDRNRPNPVKVTAEPGMPPSDAVILFDGSEKSFQNWCDKDGSPTKWKLVNGTLESVKGAGYIYTKQAFGDCQLHIEWAAPKKVEGMGQGRGNSGVFLMSNYEIQVLDSYETDPSKDPNPNPNYADGQASAVYAENPPLVNASRKPGEWQTYDIVFHQPVWKDDKMVWPGSVTVFHNGVLTQDHWEMEGLTTHCKRHPLAPHKTKMPLRLQDHGNPVHFRNIWLREIPSRYANTTHGGPAANEKDVMALRNKTAAALFAKIDRSKATAEAVNQILEVISYSNAAPFCDAAKKLCGDYLASLEKMDTAALEANKASIISVKKSYDVLWRNDLLKDCQLGKRVNAIVNEKGWLKKKK
;
A
#
# COMPACT_ATOMS: atom_id res chain seq x y z
N MET A 1 -15.39 2.81 -64.55
CA MET A 1 -15.80 3.75 -63.47
C MET A 1 -14.90 3.54 -62.28
N LYS A 2 -13.88 4.38 -62.15
CA LYS A 2 -12.93 4.36 -60.99
C LYS A 2 -13.51 5.23 -59.88
N ARG A 3 -13.86 4.65 -58.73
CA ARG A 3 -14.25 5.41 -57.55
C ARG A 3 -13.01 5.92 -56.83
N LEU A 4 -12.87 7.21 -56.80
CA LEU A 4 -11.88 7.94 -56.01
C LEU A 4 -12.33 7.90 -54.57
N ILE A 5 -11.58 7.21 -53.68
CA ILE A 5 -11.79 7.26 -52.24
C ILE A 5 -10.97 8.44 -51.73
N CYS A 6 -11.64 9.53 -51.38
CA CYS A 6 -11.07 10.64 -50.66
C CYS A 6 -10.83 10.18 -49.21
N ALA A 7 -9.57 9.92 -48.84
CA ALA A 7 -9.17 9.74 -47.45
C ALA A 7 -9.04 11.12 -46.80
N THR A 8 -10.08 11.52 -46.08
CA THR A 8 -9.97 12.65 -45.15
C THR A 8 -9.04 12.25 -43.99
N ALA A 9 -7.81 12.73 -44.03
CA ALA A 9 -6.90 12.69 -42.93
C ALA A 9 -7.51 13.56 -41.81
N VAL A 10 -8.11 12.92 -40.81
CA VAL A 10 -8.39 13.54 -39.53
C VAL A 10 -7.05 13.74 -38.86
N ALA A 11 -6.48 14.95 -38.99
CA ALA A 11 -5.39 15.41 -38.17
C ALA A 11 -5.92 15.45 -36.74
N GLY A 12 -5.70 14.36 -36.00
CA GLY A 12 -5.84 14.34 -34.57
C GLY A 12 -4.91 15.38 -33.99
N LEU A 13 -5.44 16.53 -33.63
CA LEU A 13 -4.81 17.43 -32.68
C LEU A 13 -4.55 16.58 -31.43
N ALA A 14 -3.32 16.05 -31.33
CA ALA A 14 -2.76 15.70 -30.04
C ALA A 14 -2.79 17.01 -29.24
N ALA A 15 -3.85 17.20 -28.45
CA ALA A 15 -3.85 18.17 -27.38
C ALA A 15 -2.64 17.77 -26.54
N SER A 16 -1.52 18.48 -26.73
CA SER A 16 -0.39 18.46 -25.81
C SER A 16 -1.04 18.72 -24.45
N ALA A 17 -1.13 17.66 -23.68
CA ALA A 17 -1.63 17.76 -22.32
C ALA A 17 -0.59 18.61 -21.59
N PHE A 18 -0.76 19.93 -21.63
CA PHE A 18 -0.05 20.84 -20.76
C PHE A 18 -0.26 20.26 -19.36
N ALA A 19 0.84 19.86 -18.71
CA ALA A 19 0.84 19.45 -17.33
C ALA A 19 0.41 20.67 -16.53
N GLY A 20 -0.90 20.89 -16.44
CA GLY A 20 -1.46 21.93 -15.61
C GLY A 20 -1.36 21.47 -14.17
N LEU A 21 -0.90 22.32 -13.29
CA LEU A 21 -1.03 22.12 -11.87
C LEU A 21 -2.53 21.97 -11.53
N TYR A 22 -2.84 20.92 -10.75
CA TYR A 22 -4.19 20.65 -10.27
C TYR A 22 -4.15 20.60 -8.75
N GLY A 23 -5.28 20.96 -8.13
CA GLY A 23 -5.49 20.79 -6.71
C GLY A 23 -4.43 21.43 -5.81
N ASP A 24 -4.36 20.95 -4.57
CA ASP A 24 -3.42 21.45 -3.58
C ASP A 24 -1.99 20.99 -3.90
N THR A 25 -1.04 21.89 -3.69
CA THR A 25 0.38 21.64 -3.96
C THR A 25 1.00 20.73 -2.89
N PRO A 26 2.20 20.12 -3.17
CA PRO A 26 2.95 19.43 -2.13
C PRO A 26 3.23 20.32 -0.93
N ASP A 27 3.20 19.74 0.27
CA ASP A 27 3.43 20.43 1.54
C ASP A 27 4.50 19.73 2.41
N ALA A 28 4.61 20.09 3.68
CA ALA A 28 5.58 19.50 4.61
C ALA A 28 5.34 18.00 4.89
N ARG A 29 4.12 17.51 4.68
CA ARG A 29 3.73 16.12 4.93
C ARG A 29 3.41 15.31 3.69
N HIS A 30 3.24 15.98 2.54
CA HIS A 30 2.83 15.37 1.28
C HIS A 30 3.82 15.74 0.19
N ALA A 31 4.53 14.73 -0.31
CA ALA A 31 5.53 14.91 -1.37
C ALA A 31 4.92 15.19 -2.76
N TRP A 32 3.64 14.93 -2.92
CA TRP A 32 2.91 15.01 -4.19
C TRP A 32 1.70 15.93 -4.06
N ALA A 33 1.40 16.65 -5.12
CA ALA A 33 0.16 17.42 -5.24
C ALA A 33 -1.07 16.48 -5.30
N VAL A 34 -2.24 17.04 -5.04
CA VAL A 34 -3.50 16.32 -5.32
C VAL A 34 -3.63 16.11 -6.83
N HIS A 35 -3.88 14.87 -7.27
CA HIS A 35 -3.92 14.44 -8.67
C HIS A 35 -2.61 14.65 -9.45
N ASP A 36 -1.50 14.53 -8.75
CA ASP A 36 -0.16 14.72 -9.30
C ASP A 36 0.20 13.68 -10.36
N ARG A 37 0.49 14.14 -11.57
CA ARG A 37 0.90 13.26 -12.68
C ARG A 37 2.33 12.75 -12.57
N ASN A 38 3.15 13.37 -11.73
CA ASN A 38 4.53 12.96 -11.49
C ASN A 38 4.61 11.89 -10.39
N ARG A 39 3.50 11.67 -9.65
CA ARG A 39 3.43 10.58 -8.68
C ARG A 39 3.45 9.25 -9.44
N PRO A 40 4.35 8.31 -9.05
CA PRO A 40 4.40 6.99 -9.66
C PRO A 40 3.04 6.29 -9.62
N ASN A 41 2.62 5.73 -10.75
CA ASN A 41 1.43 4.89 -10.78
C ASN A 41 1.65 3.59 -10.02
N PRO A 42 0.59 2.99 -9.44
CA PRO A 42 0.68 1.69 -8.82
C PRO A 42 1.20 0.63 -9.81
N VAL A 43 2.04 -0.28 -9.29
CA VAL A 43 2.49 -1.43 -10.07
C VAL A 43 1.30 -2.33 -10.35
N LYS A 44 1.19 -2.83 -11.58
CA LYS A 44 0.12 -3.76 -11.96
C LYS A 44 0.40 -5.12 -11.34
N VAL A 45 -0.54 -5.64 -10.58
CA VAL A 45 -0.57 -7.00 -10.02
C VAL A 45 -1.79 -7.71 -10.62
N THR A 46 -1.59 -8.92 -11.14
CA THR A 46 -2.68 -9.78 -11.61
C THR A 46 -3.06 -10.77 -10.52
N ALA A 47 -4.35 -11.05 -10.40
CA ALA A 47 -4.88 -12.04 -9.47
C ALA A 47 -6.06 -12.75 -10.15
N GLU A 48 -5.86 -14.02 -10.50
CA GLU A 48 -6.94 -14.88 -10.99
C GLU A 48 -7.67 -15.50 -9.80
N PRO A 49 -8.99 -15.75 -9.90
CA PRO A 49 -9.76 -16.36 -8.83
C PRO A 49 -9.13 -17.66 -8.31
N GLY A 50 -8.87 -17.76 -7.02
CA GLY A 50 -8.28 -18.93 -6.38
C GLY A 50 -6.77 -19.12 -6.59
N MET A 51 -6.11 -18.21 -7.30
CA MET A 51 -4.67 -18.23 -7.52
C MET A 51 -3.96 -17.15 -6.72
N PRO A 52 -2.69 -17.38 -6.35
CA PRO A 52 -1.87 -16.35 -5.73
C PRO A 52 -1.71 -15.11 -6.65
N PRO A 53 -1.71 -13.89 -6.10
CA PRO A 53 -1.34 -12.70 -6.86
C PRO A 53 0.05 -12.80 -7.49
N SER A 54 0.26 -12.13 -8.63
CA SER A 54 1.51 -12.23 -9.41
C SER A 54 2.77 -11.72 -8.67
N ASP A 55 2.59 -10.94 -7.60
CA ASP A 55 3.67 -10.45 -6.71
C ASP A 55 3.77 -11.25 -5.40
N ALA A 56 3.04 -12.36 -5.26
CA ALA A 56 3.10 -13.19 -4.08
C ALA A 56 4.35 -14.08 -4.04
N VAL A 57 4.89 -14.25 -2.86
CA VAL A 57 5.88 -15.27 -2.54
C VAL A 57 5.15 -16.57 -2.19
N ILE A 58 5.39 -17.61 -2.97
CA ILE A 58 4.80 -18.92 -2.71
C ILE A 58 5.59 -19.60 -1.59
N LEU A 59 4.95 -19.77 -0.45
CA LEU A 59 5.55 -20.43 0.71
C LEU A 59 5.35 -21.94 0.66
N PHE A 60 4.17 -22.40 0.19
CA PHE A 60 3.88 -23.79 -0.01
C PHE A 60 2.73 -24.00 -1.03
N ASP A 61 3.04 -24.72 -2.11
CA ASP A 61 2.12 -25.07 -3.20
C ASP A 61 1.82 -26.57 -3.32
N GLY A 62 2.27 -27.35 -2.33
CA GLY A 62 2.13 -28.82 -2.33
C GLY A 62 3.31 -29.57 -2.91
N SER A 63 4.33 -28.89 -3.47
CA SER A 63 5.51 -29.51 -4.06
C SER A 63 6.62 -29.73 -3.02
N GLU A 64 7.48 -30.72 -3.28
CA GLU A 64 8.74 -30.94 -2.54
C GLU A 64 9.62 -29.68 -2.55
N LYS A 65 9.63 -28.94 -3.65
CA LYS A 65 10.42 -27.72 -3.78
C LYS A 65 9.94 -26.66 -2.77
N SER A 66 8.63 -26.45 -2.67
CA SER A 66 8.07 -25.46 -1.74
C SER A 66 8.11 -25.95 -0.28
N PHE A 67 8.08 -27.26 -0.04
CA PHE A 67 8.32 -27.82 1.27
C PHE A 67 9.69 -27.42 1.85
N GLN A 68 10.71 -27.31 1.00
CA GLN A 68 12.04 -26.86 1.39
C GLN A 68 12.12 -25.36 1.79
N ASN A 69 11.06 -24.58 1.63
CA ASN A 69 11.00 -23.21 2.16
C ASN A 69 10.86 -23.20 3.70
N TRP A 70 10.58 -24.35 4.30
CA TRP A 70 10.35 -24.51 5.73
C TRP A 70 11.51 -25.25 6.40
N CYS A 71 11.78 -24.92 7.65
CA CYS A 71 12.84 -25.50 8.46
C CYS A 71 12.45 -25.51 9.95
N ASP A 72 13.20 -26.23 10.76
CA ASP A 72 13.15 -26.15 12.20
C ASP A 72 13.78 -24.82 12.70
N LYS A 73 13.70 -24.53 13.98
CA LYS A 73 14.18 -23.28 14.59
C LYS A 73 15.68 -23.01 14.36
N ASP A 74 16.48 -24.06 14.27
CA ASP A 74 17.93 -23.99 14.04
C ASP A 74 18.32 -23.95 12.56
N GLY A 75 17.33 -23.94 11.65
CA GLY A 75 17.54 -23.96 10.20
C GLY A 75 17.70 -25.36 9.60
N SER A 76 17.66 -26.43 10.40
CA SER A 76 17.69 -27.80 9.93
C SER A 76 16.38 -28.18 9.19
N PRO A 77 16.40 -29.23 8.35
CA PRO A 77 15.18 -29.74 7.71
C PRO A 77 14.11 -30.06 8.74
N THR A 78 12.87 -29.64 8.48
CA THR A 78 11.76 -29.90 9.39
C THR A 78 11.40 -31.39 9.46
N LYS A 79 10.90 -31.82 10.62
CA LYS A 79 10.35 -33.15 10.85
C LYS A 79 8.87 -33.27 10.50
N TRP A 80 8.20 -32.17 10.12
CA TRP A 80 6.86 -32.23 9.55
C TRP A 80 6.87 -33.02 8.26
N LYS A 81 5.71 -33.47 7.82
CA LYS A 81 5.59 -34.32 6.63
C LYS A 81 4.94 -33.63 5.47
N LEU A 82 5.37 -33.99 4.27
CA LEU A 82 4.63 -33.71 3.04
C LEU A 82 3.74 -34.93 2.74
N VAL A 83 2.42 -34.76 2.91
CA VAL A 83 1.42 -35.83 2.74
C VAL A 83 0.38 -35.39 1.72
N ASN A 84 0.29 -36.08 0.59
CA ASN A 84 -0.71 -35.79 -0.46
C ASN A 84 -0.77 -34.31 -0.86
N GLY A 85 0.38 -33.65 -0.99
CA GLY A 85 0.47 -32.23 -1.34
C GLY A 85 0.09 -31.27 -0.22
N THR A 86 0.10 -31.73 1.04
CA THR A 86 -0.14 -30.89 2.23
C THR A 86 1.02 -30.97 3.20
N LEU A 87 1.28 -29.90 3.96
CA LEU A 87 2.10 -29.92 5.16
C LEU A 87 1.27 -30.54 6.28
N GLU A 88 1.78 -31.60 6.89
CA GLU A 88 1.15 -32.23 8.07
C GLU A 88 2.03 -32.00 9.29
N SER A 89 1.47 -31.44 10.37
CA SER A 89 2.15 -31.31 11.64
C SER A 89 2.33 -32.68 12.30
N VAL A 90 3.50 -32.89 12.89
CA VAL A 90 3.87 -34.18 13.52
C VAL A 90 4.08 -33.97 15.00
N LYS A 91 3.36 -34.73 15.81
CA LYS A 91 3.46 -34.67 17.27
C LYS A 91 4.88 -34.78 17.78
N GLY A 92 5.35 -33.76 18.52
CA GLY A 92 6.67 -33.69 19.09
C GLY A 92 7.77 -33.22 18.11
N ALA A 93 7.40 -32.85 16.88
CA ALA A 93 8.33 -32.28 15.89
C ALA A 93 8.68 -30.83 16.19
N GLY A 94 7.83 -30.12 16.95
CA GLY A 94 8.00 -28.71 17.25
C GLY A 94 7.48 -27.80 16.14
N TYR A 95 7.75 -26.51 16.29
CA TYR A 95 7.34 -25.48 15.32
C TYR A 95 8.19 -25.53 14.07
N ILE A 96 7.60 -25.15 12.93
CA ILE A 96 8.33 -24.90 11.69
C ILE A 96 8.31 -23.43 11.33
N TYR A 97 9.34 -23.00 10.62
CA TYR A 97 9.61 -21.60 10.30
C TYR A 97 9.89 -21.46 8.80
N THR A 98 9.41 -20.37 8.22
CA THR A 98 9.88 -20.02 6.87
C THR A 98 11.36 -19.63 6.89
N LYS A 99 12.13 -20.06 5.90
CA LYS A 99 13.54 -19.64 5.74
C LYS A 99 13.65 -18.14 5.45
N GLN A 100 12.66 -17.59 4.73
CA GLN A 100 12.55 -16.16 4.47
C GLN A 100 11.80 -15.46 5.62
N ALA A 101 12.25 -14.26 5.97
CA ALA A 101 11.66 -13.42 6.98
C ALA A 101 10.76 -12.34 6.33
N PHE A 102 9.66 -11.99 6.96
CA PHE A 102 8.65 -11.05 6.48
C PHE A 102 8.26 -10.05 7.58
N GLY A 103 7.76 -8.89 7.18
CA GLY A 103 7.15 -7.87 8.04
C GLY A 103 5.67 -7.70 7.72
N ASP A 104 5.27 -6.46 7.40
CA ASP A 104 3.91 -6.15 6.97
C ASP A 104 3.52 -6.99 5.75
N CYS A 105 2.39 -7.67 5.80
CA CYS A 105 2.03 -8.61 4.75
C CYS A 105 0.52 -8.84 4.60
N GLN A 106 0.16 -9.31 3.42
CA GLN A 106 -1.06 -10.06 3.17
C GLN A 106 -0.65 -11.55 3.08
N LEU A 107 -1.24 -12.38 3.94
CA LEU A 107 -1.03 -13.83 3.98
C LEU A 107 -2.31 -14.55 3.64
N HIS A 108 -2.23 -15.53 2.76
CA HIS A 108 -3.26 -16.55 2.56
C HIS A 108 -2.74 -17.90 3.01
N ILE A 109 -3.53 -18.63 3.76
CA ILE A 109 -3.21 -19.98 4.21
C ILE A 109 -4.48 -20.82 4.34
N GLU A 110 -4.45 -22.02 3.77
CA GLU A 110 -5.52 -23.01 3.97
C GLU A 110 -5.08 -24.04 4.98
N TRP A 111 -5.98 -24.42 5.87
CA TRP A 111 -5.73 -25.42 6.89
C TRP A 111 -6.95 -26.34 7.12
N ALA A 112 -6.70 -27.51 7.65
CA ALA A 112 -7.76 -28.44 8.04
C ALA A 112 -7.40 -29.13 9.37
N ALA A 113 -8.32 -29.10 10.32
CA ALA A 113 -8.24 -29.95 11.50
C ALA A 113 -8.39 -31.44 11.09
N PRO A 114 -7.81 -32.40 11.84
CA PRO A 114 -7.96 -33.81 11.53
C PRO A 114 -9.44 -34.23 11.44
N LYS A 115 -9.78 -35.01 10.39
CA LYS A 115 -11.14 -35.53 10.20
C LYS A 115 -11.57 -36.42 11.38
N LYS A 116 -10.65 -37.21 11.92
CA LYS A 116 -10.85 -37.98 13.14
C LYS A 116 -10.73 -37.03 14.32
N VAL A 117 -11.84 -36.81 15.01
CA VAL A 117 -11.88 -35.94 16.18
C VAL A 117 -11.29 -36.67 17.39
N GLU A 118 -10.22 -36.08 17.94
CA GLU A 118 -9.55 -36.57 19.15
C GLU A 118 -9.24 -35.37 20.08
N GLY A 119 -9.43 -35.58 21.38
CA GLY A 119 -9.19 -34.55 22.40
C GLY A 119 -10.38 -33.61 22.63
N MET A 120 -10.16 -32.62 23.47
CA MET A 120 -11.12 -31.58 23.87
C MET A 120 -10.39 -30.24 24.09
N GLY A 121 -11.13 -29.14 23.99
CA GLY A 121 -10.61 -27.80 24.23
C GLY A 121 -9.39 -27.52 23.35
N GLN A 122 -8.32 -27.02 23.92
CA GLN A 122 -7.05 -26.74 23.24
C GLN A 122 -6.28 -28.03 22.84
N GLY A 123 -6.70 -29.20 23.22
CA GLY A 123 -6.11 -30.46 22.77
C GLY A 123 -6.73 -31.03 21.49
N ARG A 124 -7.67 -30.30 20.84
CA ARG A 124 -8.45 -30.81 19.70
C ARG A 124 -8.19 -30.03 18.42
N GLY A 125 -7.47 -30.64 17.46
CA GLY A 125 -7.21 -30.04 16.16
C GLY A 125 -6.45 -28.70 16.25
N ASN A 126 -5.55 -28.59 17.20
CA ASN A 126 -4.86 -27.36 17.55
C ASN A 126 -3.57 -27.17 16.75
N SER A 127 -3.36 -25.97 16.31
CA SER A 127 -2.14 -25.43 15.76
C SER A 127 -2.17 -23.89 15.89
N GLY A 128 -1.24 -23.17 15.26
CA GLY A 128 -1.20 -21.72 15.25
C GLY A 128 -0.42 -21.17 14.05
N VAL A 129 -0.87 -20.04 13.53
CA VAL A 129 -0.18 -19.26 12.51
C VAL A 129 0.43 -18.05 13.18
N PHE A 130 1.76 -18.02 13.31
CA PHE A 130 2.47 -16.96 14.02
C PHE A 130 3.11 -15.98 13.04
N LEU A 131 2.51 -14.81 12.92
CA LEU A 131 3.06 -13.69 12.19
C LEU A 131 4.32 -13.18 12.90
N MET A 132 5.40 -12.98 12.15
CA MET A 132 6.71 -12.62 12.71
C MET A 132 7.15 -13.48 13.90
N SER A 133 6.74 -14.76 13.95
CA SER A 133 7.00 -15.70 15.04
C SER A 133 6.50 -15.27 16.44
N ASN A 134 5.76 -14.18 16.53
CA ASN A 134 5.35 -13.56 17.79
C ASN A 134 3.83 -13.47 17.98
N TYR A 135 3.08 -13.26 16.89
CA TYR A 135 1.66 -12.90 16.93
C TYR A 135 0.84 -14.04 16.36
N GLU A 136 0.17 -14.78 17.22
CA GLU A 136 -0.56 -15.99 16.86
C GLU A 136 -1.99 -15.70 16.43
N ILE A 137 -2.35 -16.20 15.25
CA ILE A 137 -3.73 -16.40 14.85
C ILE A 137 -4.02 -17.88 15.06
N GLN A 138 -4.95 -18.15 15.99
CA GLN A 138 -5.26 -19.49 16.46
C GLN A 138 -5.83 -20.38 15.37
N VAL A 139 -5.38 -21.62 15.32
CA VAL A 139 -5.93 -22.73 14.56
C VAL A 139 -6.48 -23.77 15.53
N LEU A 140 -7.76 -24.05 15.46
CA LEU A 140 -8.43 -25.00 16.38
C LEU A 140 -9.66 -25.61 15.70
N ASP A 141 -10.01 -26.83 16.04
CA ASP A 141 -11.34 -27.34 15.76
C ASP A 141 -12.38 -26.63 16.66
N SER A 142 -12.94 -25.56 16.12
CA SER A 142 -13.93 -24.70 16.76
C SER A 142 -15.30 -24.77 16.10
N TYR A 143 -15.58 -25.85 15.31
CA TYR A 143 -16.79 -25.94 14.50
C TYR A 143 -18.08 -25.72 15.31
N GLU A 144 -18.23 -26.38 16.42
CA GLU A 144 -19.36 -26.19 17.33
C GLU A 144 -18.91 -26.27 18.78
N THR A 145 -19.40 -25.36 19.59
CA THR A 145 -19.13 -25.32 21.03
C THR A 145 -20.37 -25.64 21.89
N ASP A 146 -21.53 -25.65 21.27
CA ASP A 146 -22.83 -25.87 21.95
C ASP A 146 -23.25 -27.33 21.86
N PRO A 147 -23.35 -28.05 23.02
CA PRO A 147 -23.75 -29.46 23.06
C PRO A 147 -25.19 -29.70 22.63
N SER A 148 -26.02 -28.66 22.54
CA SER A 148 -27.39 -28.80 22.02
C SER A 148 -27.44 -28.86 20.49
N LYS A 149 -26.38 -28.46 19.80
CA LYS A 149 -26.29 -28.36 18.34
C LYS A 149 -25.43 -29.43 17.70
N ASP A 150 -24.49 -29.99 18.44
CA ASP A 150 -23.58 -31.04 17.95
C ASP A 150 -23.39 -32.09 19.04
N PRO A 151 -23.46 -33.40 18.72
CA PRO A 151 -23.23 -34.48 19.70
C PRO A 151 -21.76 -34.54 20.16
N ASN A 152 -20.84 -33.86 19.46
CA ASN A 152 -19.41 -33.81 19.77
C ASN A 152 -18.88 -32.38 19.74
N PRO A 153 -19.38 -31.47 20.59
CA PRO A 153 -18.96 -30.09 20.61
C PRO A 153 -17.53 -29.94 21.15
N ASN A 154 -16.89 -28.80 20.87
CA ASN A 154 -15.60 -28.46 21.47
C ASN A 154 -15.69 -27.18 22.30
N PRO A 155 -16.25 -27.20 23.49
CA PRO A 155 -16.30 -26.02 24.35
C PRO A 155 -14.89 -25.57 24.72
N ASN A 156 -14.64 -24.27 24.55
CA ASN A 156 -13.35 -23.67 24.83
C ASN A 156 -13.52 -22.18 25.18
N TYR A 157 -12.47 -21.53 25.72
CA TYR A 157 -12.48 -20.10 25.98
C TYR A 157 -12.44 -19.29 24.67
N ALA A 158 -13.06 -18.11 24.68
CA ALA A 158 -13.33 -17.34 23.47
C ALA A 158 -12.06 -16.87 22.75
N ASP A 159 -11.06 -16.40 23.49
CA ASP A 159 -9.79 -15.90 22.99
C ASP A 159 -8.78 -17.00 22.60
N GLY A 160 -9.22 -18.26 22.59
CA GLY A 160 -8.52 -19.43 22.07
C GLY A 160 -9.28 -20.15 20.97
N GLN A 161 -10.37 -19.60 20.44
CA GLN A 161 -11.11 -20.14 19.30
C GLN A 161 -10.34 -19.90 17.99
N ALA A 162 -10.69 -20.65 16.95
CA ALA A 162 -10.11 -20.46 15.61
C ALA A 162 -10.25 -19.00 15.16
N SER A 163 -9.19 -18.44 14.59
CA SER A 163 -9.02 -17.03 14.19
C SER A 163 -8.97 -15.99 15.33
N ALA A 164 -8.93 -16.40 16.59
CA ALA A 164 -8.57 -15.48 17.69
C ALA A 164 -7.15 -14.91 17.48
N VAL A 165 -6.92 -13.68 17.89
CA VAL A 165 -5.58 -13.25 18.30
C VAL A 165 -5.36 -13.87 19.67
N TYR A 166 -4.59 -14.96 19.71
CA TYR A 166 -4.55 -15.88 20.85
C TYR A 166 -4.23 -15.16 22.17
N ALA A 167 -5.08 -15.40 23.18
CA ALA A 167 -5.01 -14.80 24.52
C ALA A 167 -5.13 -13.26 24.56
N GLU A 168 -5.44 -12.60 23.43
CA GLU A 168 -5.70 -11.15 23.37
C GLU A 168 -7.17 -10.86 23.01
N ASN A 169 -7.62 -11.34 21.85
CA ASN A 169 -8.93 -10.98 21.32
C ASN A 169 -9.66 -12.18 20.69
N PRO A 170 -10.89 -12.50 21.13
CA PRO A 170 -11.70 -13.52 20.48
C PRO A 170 -12.11 -13.10 19.06
N PRO A 171 -12.46 -14.04 18.17
CA PRO A 171 -13.05 -13.70 16.89
C PRO A 171 -14.43 -13.06 17.08
N LEU A 172 -14.80 -12.14 16.19
CA LEU A 172 -16.11 -11.47 16.18
C LEU A 172 -17.26 -12.47 16.02
N VAL A 173 -17.02 -13.54 15.25
CA VAL A 173 -17.96 -14.63 15.00
C VAL A 173 -17.19 -15.92 14.79
N ASN A 174 -17.83 -17.07 15.02
CA ASN A 174 -17.29 -18.38 14.67
C ASN A 174 -17.65 -18.74 13.22
N ALA A 175 -16.64 -18.72 12.33
CA ALA A 175 -16.78 -19.06 10.92
C ALA A 175 -16.21 -20.46 10.58
N SER A 176 -15.96 -21.30 11.57
CA SER A 176 -15.32 -22.61 11.41
C SER A 176 -16.20 -23.60 10.65
N ARG A 177 -15.56 -24.45 9.82
CA ARG A 177 -16.15 -25.62 9.17
C ARG A 177 -15.87 -26.89 9.98
N LYS A 178 -16.52 -27.97 9.60
CA LYS A 178 -16.36 -29.28 10.26
C LYS A 178 -14.92 -29.79 10.20
N PRO A 179 -14.47 -30.57 11.21
CA PRO A 179 -13.19 -31.26 11.15
C PRO A 179 -13.01 -32.04 9.84
N GLY A 180 -11.84 -31.95 9.24
CA GLY A 180 -11.52 -32.53 7.95
C GLY A 180 -11.92 -31.70 6.73
N GLU A 181 -12.69 -30.62 6.90
CA GLU A 181 -12.97 -29.66 5.84
C GLU A 181 -11.88 -28.57 5.80
N TRP A 182 -11.52 -28.16 4.58
CA TRP A 182 -10.55 -27.08 4.37
C TRP A 182 -11.13 -25.73 4.76
N GLN A 183 -10.34 -24.97 5.46
CA GLN A 183 -10.63 -23.62 5.93
C GLN A 183 -9.57 -22.65 5.39
N THR A 184 -9.95 -21.40 5.21
CA THR A 184 -9.04 -20.36 4.71
C THR A 184 -8.86 -19.27 5.77
N TYR A 185 -7.64 -18.81 5.94
CA TYR A 185 -7.34 -17.52 6.54
C TYR A 185 -6.77 -16.59 5.49
N ASP A 186 -7.40 -15.44 5.32
CA ASP A 186 -6.86 -14.29 4.61
C ASP A 186 -6.55 -13.22 5.66
N ILE A 187 -5.26 -12.93 5.83
CA ILE A 187 -4.75 -12.10 6.92
C ILE A 187 -4.05 -10.89 6.34
N VAL A 188 -4.41 -9.68 6.82
CA VAL A 188 -3.63 -8.45 6.61
C VAL A 188 -2.97 -8.11 7.93
N PHE A 189 -1.65 -8.10 7.95
CA PHE A 189 -0.85 -7.82 9.14
C PHE A 189 0.04 -6.63 8.94
N HIS A 190 0.02 -5.73 9.90
CA HIS A 190 0.96 -4.63 10.05
C HIS A 190 1.68 -4.76 11.38
N GLN A 191 3.00 -4.77 11.33
CA GLN A 191 3.83 -4.91 12.52
C GLN A 191 3.80 -3.66 13.41
N PRO A 192 4.08 -3.79 14.71
CA PRO A 192 4.37 -2.65 15.58
C PRO A 192 5.53 -1.81 15.05
N VAL A 193 5.39 -0.49 15.09
CA VAL A 193 6.40 0.45 14.63
C VAL A 193 7.05 1.13 15.82
N TRP A 194 8.37 1.07 15.88
CA TRP A 194 9.21 1.63 16.95
C TRP A 194 10.13 2.71 16.40
N LYS A 195 10.35 3.76 17.18
CA LYS A 195 11.33 4.79 16.91
C LYS A 195 12.02 5.15 18.24
N ASP A 196 13.34 5.04 18.28
CA ASP A 196 14.14 5.33 19.48
C ASP A 196 13.58 4.60 20.72
N ASP A 197 13.30 3.30 20.58
CA ASP A 197 12.69 2.40 21.58
C ASP A 197 11.29 2.82 22.08
N LYS A 198 10.70 3.82 21.48
CA LYS A 198 9.32 4.24 21.75
C LYS A 198 8.39 3.69 20.69
N MET A 199 7.27 3.12 21.14
CA MET A 199 6.23 2.66 20.24
C MET A 199 5.56 3.85 19.56
N VAL A 200 5.59 3.86 18.23
CA VAL A 200 4.90 4.85 17.38
C VAL A 200 3.49 4.36 17.05
N TRP A 201 3.36 3.05 16.85
CA TRP A 201 2.09 2.41 16.54
C TRP A 201 2.15 0.92 16.91
N PRO A 202 1.09 0.37 17.52
CA PRO A 202 1.09 -1.02 18.01
C PRO A 202 1.00 -2.08 16.91
N GLY A 203 0.82 -1.67 15.65
CA GLY A 203 0.51 -2.61 14.59
C GLY A 203 -0.96 -3.05 14.60
N SER A 204 -1.37 -3.82 13.60
CA SER A 204 -2.73 -4.34 13.56
C SER A 204 -2.83 -5.62 12.77
N VAL A 205 -3.91 -6.39 13.03
CA VAL A 205 -4.26 -7.56 12.26
C VAL A 205 -5.74 -7.55 11.88
N THR A 206 -5.99 -7.87 10.60
CA THR A 206 -7.33 -8.15 10.08
C THR A 206 -7.35 -9.59 9.58
N VAL A 207 -8.36 -10.37 9.97
CA VAL A 207 -8.49 -11.78 9.58
C VAL A 207 -9.86 -12.03 8.97
N PHE A 208 -9.85 -12.62 7.79
CA PHE A 208 -11.04 -13.26 7.21
C PHE A 208 -10.89 -14.77 7.34
N HIS A 209 -11.80 -15.40 8.07
CA HIS A 209 -11.90 -16.85 8.20
C HIS A 209 -13.02 -17.34 7.28
N ASN A 210 -12.69 -18.17 6.30
CA ASN A 210 -13.65 -18.63 5.27
C ASN A 210 -14.41 -17.48 4.57
N GLY A 211 -13.73 -16.34 4.35
CA GLY A 211 -14.32 -15.14 3.76
C GLY A 211 -15.15 -14.27 4.73
N VAL A 212 -15.28 -14.67 5.99
CA VAL A 212 -16.00 -13.92 7.03
C VAL A 212 -15.00 -13.12 7.87
N LEU A 213 -15.25 -11.83 8.09
CA LEU A 213 -14.41 -10.97 8.94
C LEU A 213 -14.50 -11.46 10.40
N THR A 214 -13.36 -11.87 10.94
CA THR A 214 -13.26 -12.37 12.33
C THR A 214 -12.36 -11.51 13.21
N GLN A 215 -11.41 -10.78 12.62
CA GLN A 215 -10.63 -9.74 13.29
C GLN A 215 -10.66 -8.48 12.42
N ASP A 216 -11.16 -7.37 12.96
CA ASP A 216 -11.30 -6.10 12.25
C ASP A 216 -10.24 -5.11 12.73
N HIS A 217 -9.10 -5.06 12.03
CA HIS A 217 -8.02 -4.11 12.32
C HIS A 217 -7.66 -4.06 13.83
N TRP A 218 -7.63 -5.23 14.47
CA TRP A 218 -7.27 -5.32 15.89
C TRP A 218 -5.85 -4.78 16.10
N GLU A 219 -5.70 -3.74 16.89
CA GLU A 219 -4.40 -3.23 17.30
C GLU A 219 -3.78 -4.16 18.33
N MET A 220 -2.53 -4.59 18.08
CA MET A 220 -1.86 -5.58 18.93
C MET A 220 -1.60 -5.01 20.32
N GLU A 221 -1.97 -5.74 21.35
CA GLU A 221 -1.74 -5.34 22.74
C GLU A 221 -0.43 -5.92 23.29
N GLY A 222 0.04 -7.04 22.75
CA GLY A 222 1.21 -7.72 23.26
C GLY A 222 1.72 -8.86 22.38
N LEU A 223 2.58 -9.67 22.97
CA LEU A 223 3.03 -10.95 22.38
C LEU A 223 2.06 -12.04 22.81
N THR A 224 1.54 -12.80 21.86
CA THR A 224 0.59 -13.88 22.16
C THR A 224 1.26 -15.00 22.97
N THR A 225 0.71 -15.32 24.15
CA THR A 225 1.33 -16.27 25.08
C THR A 225 0.24 -16.97 25.90
N HIS A 226 0.41 -18.25 26.17
CA HIS A 226 -0.52 -19.01 27.00
C HIS A 226 -0.61 -18.47 28.44
N CYS A 227 -1.83 -18.14 28.89
CA CYS A 227 -2.17 -17.69 30.24
C CYS A 227 -1.44 -16.45 30.75
N LYS A 228 -0.78 -15.67 29.86
CA LYS A 228 -0.03 -14.48 30.28
C LYS A 228 -0.18 -13.37 29.23
N ARG A 229 -0.26 -12.13 29.70
CA ARG A 229 -0.13 -10.95 28.87
C ARG A 229 1.31 -10.46 28.88
N HIS A 230 1.92 -10.34 27.71
CA HIS A 230 3.24 -9.76 27.56
C HIS A 230 3.12 -8.47 26.77
N PRO A 231 3.72 -7.37 27.23
CA PRO A 231 3.68 -6.12 26.47
C PRO A 231 4.40 -6.27 25.14
N LEU A 232 4.03 -5.43 24.19
CA LEU A 232 4.80 -5.26 22.96
C LEU A 232 6.22 -4.81 23.30
N ALA A 233 7.19 -5.33 22.58
CA ALA A 233 8.60 -4.98 22.72
C ALA A 233 9.24 -4.77 21.33
N PRO A 234 10.30 -3.94 21.23
CA PRO A 234 11.02 -3.78 19.98
C PRO A 234 11.55 -5.12 19.45
N HIS A 235 11.40 -5.33 18.16
CA HIS A 235 11.90 -6.53 17.46
C HIS A 235 12.41 -6.17 16.06
N LYS A 236 12.98 -7.14 15.35
CA LYS A 236 13.42 -6.95 13.97
C LYS A 236 12.23 -6.63 13.08
N THR A 237 12.44 -5.81 12.05
CA THR A 237 11.39 -5.42 11.08
C THR A 237 10.93 -6.56 10.17
N LYS A 238 11.68 -7.68 10.12
CA LYS A 238 11.30 -8.91 9.43
C LYS A 238 11.70 -10.11 10.27
N MET A 239 10.78 -11.05 10.44
CA MET A 239 11.00 -12.33 11.12
C MET A 239 10.25 -13.45 10.37
N PRO A 240 10.62 -14.72 10.56
CA PRO A 240 9.93 -15.84 9.93
C PRO A 240 8.45 -15.91 10.29
N LEU A 241 7.62 -16.36 9.34
CA LEU A 241 6.31 -16.95 9.64
C LEU A 241 6.57 -18.29 10.32
N ARG A 242 5.74 -18.64 11.31
CA ARG A 242 5.87 -19.88 12.07
C ARG A 242 4.54 -20.62 12.14
N LEU A 243 4.58 -21.94 12.01
CA LEU A 243 3.43 -22.82 12.25
C LEU A 243 3.71 -23.72 13.46
N GLN A 244 2.66 -24.00 14.23
CA GLN A 244 2.77 -24.71 15.50
C GLN A 244 2.47 -26.20 15.35
N ASP A 245 3.30 -27.05 15.92
CA ASP A 245 2.92 -28.41 16.36
C ASP A 245 2.35 -28.33 17.78
N HIS A 246 1.09 -28.69 17.94
CA HIS A 246 0.42 -28.82 19.24
C HIS A 246 0.01 -30.28 19.52
N GLY A 247 0.60 -31.23 18.84
CA GLY A 247 0.35 -32.66 19.02
C GLY A 247 -0.83 -33.21 18.22
N ASN A 248 -1.46 -32.41 17.37
CA ASN A 248 -2.54 -32.81 16.46
C ASN A 248 -2.04 -32.76 15.01
N PRO A 249 -2.39 -33.73 14.15
CA PRO A 249 -1.98 -33.73 12.74
C PRO A 249 -2.85 -32.75 11.92
N VAL A 250 -2.61 -31.46 12.12
CA VAL A 250 -3.23 -30.41 11.33
C VAL A 250 -2.56 -30.32 9.99
N HIS A 251 -3.35 -30.17 8.93
CA HIS A 251 -2.88 -30.04 7.57
C HIS A 251 -2.91 -28.57 7.09
N PHE A 252 -1.90 -28.21 6.29
CA PHE A 252 -1.81 -26.90 5.65
C PHE A 252 -1.53 -27.05 4.16
N ARG A 253 -2.08 -26.12 3.33
CA ARG A 253 -1.81 -26.04 1.90
C ARG A 253 -2.01 -24.63 1.39
N ASN A 254 -1.68 -24.38 0.12
CA ASN A 254 -1.90 -23.13 -0.58
C ASN A 254 -1.48 -21.92 0.28
N ILE A 255 -0.18 -21.89 0.68
CA ILE A 255 0.35 -20.83 1.54
C ILE A 255 1.12 -19.86 0.68
N TRP A 256 0.65 -18.63 0.60
CA TRP A 256 1.37 -17.55 -0.07
C TRP A 256 1.27 -16.25 0.72
N LEU A 257 2.28 -15.43 0.54
CA LEU A 257 2.40 -14.16 1.21
C LEU A 257 2.88 -13.10 0.21
N ARG A 258 2.29 -11.91 0.26
CA ARG A 258 2.84 -10.73 -0.40
C ARG A 258 3.19 -9.69 0.65
N GLU A 259 4.39 -9.12 0.53
CA GLU A 259 4.79 -8.01 1.38
C GLU A 259 4.04 -6.75 0.97
N ILE A 260 3.57 -6.01 1.94
CA ILE A 260 2.91 -4.71 1.74
C ILE A 260 3.76 -3.60 2.34
N PRO A 261 3.78 -2.40 1.72
CA PRO A 261 4.52 -1.28 2.28
C PRO A 261 3.96 -0.86 3.63
N SER A 262 4.84 -0.69 4.62
CA SER A 262 4.42 -0.16 5.91
C SER A 262 4.02 1.30 5.77
N ARG A 263 2.73 1.58 5.96
CA ARG A 263 2.20 2.94 5.95
C ARG A 263 2.77 3.78 7.10
N TYR A 264 2.97 3.16 8.25
CA TYR A 264 3.38 3.84 9.48
C TYR A 264 4.89 4.04 9.60
N ALA A 265 5.68 3.17 8.97
CA ALA A 265 7.13 3.33 8.88
C ALA A 265 7.56 4.17 7.68
N ASN A 266 6.67 4.45 6.74
CA ASN A 266 6.99 5.20 5.54
C ASN A 266 6.98 6.72 5.82
N THR A 267 8.18 7.31 5.86
CA THR A 267 8.39 8.72 6.20
C THR A 267 8.07 9.70 5.06
N THR A 268 7.73 9.20 3.86
CA THR A 268 7.47 10.03 2.68
C THR A 268 6.01 10.05 2.21
N HIS A 269 5.13 9.23 2.80
CA HIS A 269 3.75 9.04 2.35
C HIS A 269 2.68 9.76 3.19
N GLY A 270 3.09 10.65 4.08
CA GLY A 270 2.18 11.27 5.05
C GLY A 270 1.81 10.31 6.19
N GLY A 271 0.84 10.68 7.02
CA GLY A 271 0.45 9.91 8.19
C GLY A 271 1.34 10.15 9.42
N PRO A 272 1.20 9.33 10.48
CA PRO A 272 1.87 9.58 11.76
C PRO A 272 3.41 9.56 11.71
N ALA A 273 3.98 8.76 10.81
CA ALA A 273 5.43 8.63 10.64
C ALA A 273 6.02 9.61 9.61
N ALA A 274 5.21 10.48 9.01
CA ALA A 274 5.70 11.45 8.02
C ALA A 274 6.79 12.33 8.61
N ASN A 275 7.90 12.42 7.89
CA ASN A 275 9.07 13.21 8.27
C ASN A 275 9.28 14.32 7.24
N GLU A 276 9.21 15.57 7.67
CA GLU A 276 9.32 16.75 6.80
C GLU A 276 10.62 16.75 5.99
N LYS A 277 11.74 16.33 6.60
CA LYS A 277 13.04 16.25 5.92
C LYS A 277 13.02 15.27 4.75
N ASP A 278 12.43 14.09 4.94
CA ASP A 278 12.36 13.04 3.92
C ASP A 278 11.37 13.42 2.82
N VAL A 279 10.24 14.02 3.20
CA VAL A 279 9.26 14.58 2.26
C VAL A 279 9.91 15.66 1.41
N MET A 280 10.63 16.60 2.03
CA MET A 280 11.33 17.67 1.33
C MET A 280 12.44 17.12 0.41
N ALA A 281 13.19 16.11 0.82
CA ALA A 281 14.20 15.46 -0.03
C ALA A 281 13.57 14.85 -1.29
N LEU A 282 12.42 14.19 -1.15
CA LEU A 282 11.69 13.64 -2.30
C LEU A 282 11.13 14.73 -3.21
N ARG A 283 10.57 15.80 -2.65
CA ARG A 283 10.11 16.99 -3.39
C ARG A 283 11.25 17.62 -4.18
N ASN A 284 12.41 17.86 -3.56
CA ASN A 284 13.59 18.42 -4.23
C ASN A 284 14.11 17.52 -5.36
N LYS A 285 14.10 16.19 -5.15
CA LYS A 285 14.45 15.21 -6.18
C LYS A 285 13.51 15.31 -7.39
N THR A 286 12.20 15.40 -7.13
CA THR A 286 11.19 15.57 -8.18
C THR A 286 11.37 16.89 -8.92
N ALA A 287 11.55 17.99 -8.19
CA ALA A 287 11.81 19.30 -8.77
C ALA A 287 13.04 19.29 -9.69
N ALA A 288 14.15 18.69 -9.25
CA ALA A 288 15.37 18.58 -10.05
C ALA A 288 15.15 17.76 -11.33
N ALA A 289 14.43 16.64 -11.24
CA ALA A 289 14.12 15.81 -12.40
C ALA A 289 13.23 16.51 -13.43
N LEU A 290 12.25 17.30 -12.98
CA LEU A 290 11.41 18.13 -13.85
C LEU A 290 12.21 19.27 -14.46
N PHE A 291 12.99 19.97 -13.65
CA PHE A 291 13.83 21.10 -14.09
C PHE A 291 14.84 20.73 -15.19
N ALA A 292 15.41 19.53 -15.12
CA ALA A 292 16.34 19.02 -16.11
C ALA A 292 15.71 18.84 -17.50
N LYS A 293 14.38 18.70 -17.58
CA LYS A 293 13.65 18.50 -18.84
C LYS A 293 13.22 19.79 -19.53
N ILE A 294 13.34 20.95 -18.86
CA ILE A 294 12.86 22.23 -19.38
C ILE A 294 13.84 22.78 -20.41
N ASP A 295 13.37 23.05 -21.62
CA ASP A 295 14.11 23.91 -22.57
C ASP A 295 14.01 25.37 -22.10
N ARG A 296 15.11 25.87 -21.52
CA ARG A 296 15.20 27.21 -20.97
C ARG A 296 15.81 28.21 -21.94
N SER A 297 16.08 27.80 -23.18
CA SER A 297 16.64 28.67 -24.21
C SER A 297 15.63 29.72 -24.73
N LYS A 298 14.32 29.40 -24.61
CA LYS A 298 13.22 30.27 -25.05
C LYS A 298 12.15 30.35 -23.96
N ALA A 299 11.68 31.54 -23.69
CA ALA A 299 10.58 31.78 -22.74
C ALA A 299 9.23 31.52 -23.43
N THR A 300 8.89 30.25 -23.61
CA THR A 300 7.59 29.83 -24.13
C THR A 300 6.58 29.63 -22.98
N ALA A 301 5.29 29.65 -23.29
CA ALA A 301 4.26 29.32 -22.31
C ALA A 301 4.44 27.91 -21.72
N GLU A 302 4.97 26.97 -22.50
CA GLU A 302 5.30 25.62 -22.05
C GLU A 302 6.42 25.63 -21.01
N ALA A 303 7.56 26.29 -21.32
CA ALA A 303 8.67 26.40 -20.39
C ALA A 303 8.27 27.13 -19.11
N VAL A 304 7.40 28.16 -19.21
CA VAL A 304 6.84 28.86 -18.05
C VAL A 304 5.96 27.92 -17.22
N ASN A 305 5.06 27.16 -17.82
CA ASN A 305 4.24 26.21 -17.08
C ASN A 305 5.08 25.14 -16.39
N GLN A 306 6.10 24.60 -17.07
CA GLN A 306 7.02 23.61 -16.52
C GLN A 306 7.82 24.17 -15.34
N ILE A 307 8.34 25.40 -15.43
CA ILE A 307 9.08 25.98 -14.29
C ILE A 307 8.14 26.31 -13.11
N LEU A 308 6.92 26.75 -13.37
CA LEU A 308 5.91 26.94 -12.32
C LEU A 308 5.57 25.61 -11.61
N GLU A 309 5.53 24.51 -12.35
CA GLU A 309 5.36 23.17 -11.77
C GLU A 309 6.56 22.81 -10.87
N VAL A 310 7.81 23.06 -11.30
CA VAL A 310 9.01 22.87 -10.46
C VAL A 310 8.91 23.65 -9.16
N ILE A 311 8.48 24.92 -9.21
CA ILE A 311 8.32 25.78 -8.02
C ILE A 311 7.28 25.22 -7.05
N SER A 312 6.27 24.48 -7.52
CA SER A 312 5.30 23.84 -6.62
C SER A 312 5.92 22.78 -5.71
N TYR A 313 7.01 22.16 -6.15
CA TYR A 313 7.75 21.16 -5.35
C TYR A 313 8.85 21.79 -4.50
N SER A 314 9.57 22.77 -5.05
CA SER A 314 10.75 23.34 -4.37
C SER A 314 11.00 24.80 -4.76
N ASN A 315 11.25 25.60 -3.75
CA ASN A 315 11.66 27.01 -3.88
C ASN A 315 13.19 27.21 -3.73
N ALA A 316 14.00 26.17 -3.99
CA ALA A 316 15.46 26.30 -3.95
C ALA A 316 15.95 27.33 -4.98
N ALA A 317 17.02 28.06 -4.64
CA ALA A 317 17.52 29.19 -5.40
C ALA A 317 17.69 28.92 -6.92
N PRO A 318 18.25 27.79 -7.39
CA PRO A 318 18.41 27.57 -8.83
C PRO A 318 17.07 27.52 -9.59
N PHE A 319 16.02 27.03 -8.96
CA PHE A 319 14.69 26.94 -9.57
C PHE A 319 14.00 28.32 -9.57
N CYS A 320 14.10 29.04 -8.44
CA CYS A 320 13.54 30.39 -8.33
C CYS A 320 14.19 31.36 -9.30
N ASP A 321 15.51 31.32 -9.49
CA ASP A 321 16.20 32.20 -10.40
C ASP A 321 15.86 31.92 -11.86
N ALA A 322 15.75 30.61 -12.23
CA ALA A 322 15.26 30.24 -13.54
C ALA A 322 13.81 30.66 -13.78
N ALA A 323 12.95 30.53 -12.75
CA ALA A 323 11.55 30.97 -12.82
C ALA A 323 11.45 32.48 -13.01
N LYS A 324 12.20 33.27 -12.25
CA LYS A 324 12.27 34.74 -12.42
C LYS A 324 12.64 35.12 -13.83
N LYS A 325 13.70 34.48 -14.39
CA LYS A 325 14.15 34.74 -15.74
C LYS A 325 13.09 34.37 -16.79
N LEU A 326 12.61 33.11 -16.79
CA LEU A 326 11.64 32.66 -17.78
C LEU A 326 10.33 33.43 -17.71
N CYS A 327 9.82 33.70 -16.51
CA CYS A 327 8.60 34.52 -16.33
C CYS A 327 8.80 35.97 -16.77
N GLY A 328 9.97 36.56 -16.51
CA GLY A 328 10.32 37.93 -16.95
C GLY A 328 10.42 38.02 -18.46
N ASP A 329 11.15 37.11 -19.12
CA ASP A 329 11.29 37.06 -20.57
C ASP A 329 9.96 36.82 -21.28
N TYR A 330 9.09 35.94 -20.72
CA TYR A 330 7.76 35.69 -21.25
C TYR A 330 6.84 36.92 -21.07
N LEU A 331 6.88 37.60 -19.92
CA LEU A 331 6.17 38.84 -19.69
C LEU A 331 6.57 39.90 -20.73
N ALA A 332 7.88 40.11 -20.95
CA ALA A 332 8.37 41.05 -21.95
C ALA A 332 7.93 40.70 -23.40
N SER A 333 7.71 39.39 -23.67
CA SER A 333 7.15 38.97 -24.95
C SER A 333 5.68 39.33 -25.10
N LEU A 334 4.87 39.14 -24.00
CA LEU A 334 3.47 39.51 -24.00
C LEU A 334 3.25 41.02 -24.17
N GLU A 335 4.12 41.85 -23.62
CA GLU A 335 4.01 43.32 -23.72
C GLU A 335 4.26 43.82 -25.13
N LYS A 336 4.95 43.07 -25.99
CA LYS A 336 5.21 43.37 -27.39
C LYS A 336 4.13 42.86 -28.34
N MET A 337 3.17 42.06 -27.86
CA MET A 337 2.11 41.49 -28.69
C MET A 337 0.99 42.49 -28.91
N ASP A 338 0.59 42.66 -30.17
CA ASP A 338 -0.63 43.35 -30.55
C ASP A 338 -1.87 42.49 -30.26
N THR A 339 -3.05 43.06 -30.53
CA THR A 339 -4.32 42.38 -30.29
C THR A 339 -4.45 41.06 -31.05
N ALA A 340 -3.99 40.98 -32.28
CA ALA A 340 -4.08 39.77 -33.12
C ALA A 340 -3.13 38.67 -32.60
N ALA A 341 -1.89 39.05 -32.24
CA ALA A 341 -0.92 38.16 -31.65
C ALA A 341 -1.38 37.61 -30.28
N LEU A 342 -2.01 38.43 -29.43
CA LEU A 342 -2.58 37.99 -28.17
C LEU A 342 -3.71 36.96 -28.41
N GLU A 343 -4.61 37.19 -29.38
CA GLU A 343 -5.68 36.26 -29.69
C GLU A 343 -5.14 34.92 -30.24
N ALA A 344 -4.10 34.97 -31.09
CA ALA A 344 -3.44 33.75 -31.59
C ALA A 344 -2.76 32.95 -30.48
N ASN A 345 -2.33 33.59 -29.39
CA ASN A 345 -1.72 32.95 -28.22
C ASN A 345 -2.66 32.70 -27.06
N LYS A 346 -3.98 32.89 -27.21
CA LYS A 346 -5.01 32.77 -26.19
C LYS A 346 -4.91 31.50 -25.33
N ALA A 347 -4.81 30.33 -25.96
CA ALA A 347 -4.75 29.06 -25.25
C ALA A 347 -3.50 28.98 -24.33
N SER A 348 -2.34 29.42 -24.84
CA SER A 348 -1.09 29.46 -24.11
C SER A 348 -1.14 30.42 -22.91
N ILE A 349 -1.68 31.61 -23.08
CA ILE A 349 -1.85 32.62 -22.02
C ILE A 349 -2.82 32.13 -20.93
N ILE A 350 -3.93 31.52 -21.33
CA ILE A 350 -4.88 30.89 -20.38
C ILE A 350 -4.22 29.74 -19.62
N SER A 351 -3.36 28.95 -20.25
CA SER A 351 -2.62 27.88 -19.59
C SER A 351 -1.70 28.42 -18.50
N VAL A 352 -0.90 29.43 -18.81
CA VAL A 352 0.00 30.09 -17.83
C VAL A 352 -0.80 30.69 -16.67
N LYS A 353 -1.95 31.36 -16.98
CA LYS A 353 -2.83 31.87 -15.94
C LYS A 353 -3.31 30.76 -15.00
N LYS A 354 -3.74 29.61 -15.53
CA LYS A 354 -4.23 28.48 -14.70
C LYS A 354 -3.13 27.95 -13.77
N SER A 355 -1.91 27.78 -14.26
CA SER A 355 -0.77 27.37 -13.44
C SER A 355 -0.46 28.39 -12.34
N TYR A 356 -0.50 29.68 -12.71
CA TYR A 356 -0.31 30.76 -11.74
C TYR A 356 -1.41 30.76 -10.67
N ASP A 357 -2.69 30.61 -11.04
CA ASP A 357 -3.82 30.59 -10.10
C ASP A 357 -3.69 29.49 -9.04
N VAL A 358 -3.14 28.32 -9.43
CA VAL A 358 -2.89 27.23 -8.48
C VAL A 358 -1.82 27.64 -7.47
N LEU A 359 -0.69 28.17 -7.94
CA LEU A 359 0.40 28.59 -7.05
C LEU A 359 -0.01 29.75 -6.15
N TRP A 360 -0.76 30.71 -6.69
CA TRP A 360 -1.26 31.84 -5.92
C TRP A 360 -2.20 31.42 -4.78
N ARG A 361 -3.11 30.49 -5.05
CA ARG A 361 -4.02 29.93 -4.01
C ARG A 361 -3.27 29.17 -2.92
N ASN A 362 -2.11 28.63 -3.22
CA ASN A 362 -1.25 27.90 -2.28
C ASN A 362 -0.12 28.77 -1.71
N ASP A 363 -0.24 30.08 -1.77
CA ASP A 363 0.68 31.07 -1.20
C ASP A 363 2.11 31.05 -1.76
N LEU A 364 2.34 30.43 -2.94
CA LEU A 364 3.68 30.23 -3.49
C LEU A 364 4.18 31.36 -4.38
N LEU A 365 3.31 32.17 -5.00
CA LEU A 365 3.70 33.24 -5.94
C LEU A 365 2.73 34.45 -5.87
N LYS A 366 2.56 35.06 -4.69
CA LYS A 366 1.60 36.19 -4.52
C LYS A 366 1.97 37.45 -5.31
N ASP A 367 3.27 37.75 -5.51
CA ASP A 367 3.74 39.01 -6.09
C ASP A 367 4.34 38.85 -7.50
N CYS A 368 3.98 37.79 -8.22
CA CYS A 368 4.48 37.57 -9.58
C CYS A 368 3.88 38.55 -10.60
N GLN A 369 4.68 39.39 -11.22
CA GLN A 369 4.24 40.38 -12.24
C GLN A 369 3.61 39.69 -13.46
N LEU A 370 4.16 38.54 -13.91
CA LEU A 370 3.58 37.76 -14.99
C LEU A 370 2.14 37.32 -14.66
N GLY A 371 1.92 36.84 -13.42
CA GLY A 371 0.60 36.41 -12.99
C GLY A 371 -0.40 37.57 -13.02
N LYS A 372 -0.01 38.75 -12.55
CA LYS A 372 -0.83 39.97 -12.63
C LYS A 372 -1.18 40.30 -14.07
N ARG A 373 -0.19 40.26 -14.98
CA ARG A 373 -0.37 40.59 -16.41
C ARG A 373 -1.26 39.60 -17.15
N VAL A 374 -1.02 38.28 -17.01
CA VAL A 374 -1.90 37.26 -17.64
C VAL A 374 -3.34 37.35 -17.13
N ASN A 375 -3.55 37.64 -15.85
CA ASN A 375 -4.88 37.89 -15.30
C ASN A 375 -5.54 39.11 -15.95
N ALA A 376 -4.81 40.22 -16.11
CA ALA A 376 -5.32 41.42 -16.75
C ALA A 376 -5.74 41.13 -18.20
N ILE A 377 -4.86 40.52 -19.01
CA ILE A 377 -5.15 40.16 -20.41
C ILE A 377 -6.41 39.29 -20.51
N VAL A 378 -6.50 38.21 -19.69
CA VAL A 378 -7.64 37.27 -19.74
C VAL A 378 -8.95 37.97 -19.35
N ASN A 379 -8.92 38.87 -18.39
CA ASN A 379 -10.11 39.64 -17.96
C ASN A 379 -10.49 40.70 -19.00
N GLU A 380 -9.56 41.51 -19.50
CA GLU A 380 -9.79 42.54 -20.52
C GLU A 380 -10.38 41.94 -21.81
N LYS A 381 -9.89 40.76 -22.21
CA LYS A 381 -10.40 40.04 -23.39
C LYS A 381 -11.65 39.19 -23.14
N GLY A 382 -12.10 39.04 -21.89
CA GLY A 382 -13.27 38.25 -21.55
C GLY A 382 -13.12 36.74 -21.89
N TRP A 383 -11.90 36.20 -21.92
CA TRP A 383 -11.62 34.84 -22.39
C TRP A 383 -12.09 33.73 -21.45
N LEU A 384 -12.29 34.02 -20.18
CA LEU A 384 -12.88 33.10 -19.22
C LEU A 384 -14.18 33.70 -18.69
N LYS A 385 -15.30 32.97 -18.86
CA LYS A 385 -16.56 33.37 -18.24
C LYS A 385 -16.40 33.34 -16.72
N LYS A 386 -16.79 34.42 -16.02
CA LYS A 386 -16.93 34.36 -14.57
C LYS A 386 -17.90 33.23 -14.25
N LYS A 387 -17.46 32.21 -13.48
CA LYS A 387 -18.41 31.26 -12.87
C LYS A 387 -19.35 32.10 -11.99
N LYS A 388 -20.65 32.06 -12.34
CA LYS A 388 -21.70 32.60 -11.48
C LYS A 388 -21.75 31.81 -10.18
#